data_3406f73b4add973c5bc7cd1ef8ab2417
#
_entry.id   3406f73b4add973c5bc7cd1ef8ab2417
#
_cell.length_a   1.000
_cell.length_b   1.000
_cell.length_c   1.000
_cell.angle_alpha   90.00
_cell.angle_beta   90.00
_cell.angle_gamma   90.00
#
_symmetry.space_group_name_H-M   'P 1'
#
loop_
_entity.id
_entity.type
_entity.pdbx_description
1 polymer ?
#
loop_
_entity_poly.entity_id
_entity_poly.type
_entity_poly.pdbx_seq_one_letter_code
_entity_poly.pdbx_strand_id
1 'polypeptide(L)'
;LVNEKFSYKKGDEFLYNIARELDHILPGAKAFRFGNVEFAVLLPYATEEESTGSLKRIQERFEERWELGAVGSYIQAYFTDVIYRGQEWNATQIIEYLESGIHYAKKEPGGLRRFDIKLLEQLNRRKRILDIMETSIRQRRFKVWYQPVFNLKTNRFSSAEALLRLRDYDGEPVSPSEFIPLAEETGLIDDLSWIVLEEVCTLLGQMRDKIDSISINLSMQQFEDRSLCARIHECLNRCGLNPDQLKIEVTERVLLQDMDYMKRMMEEMTGEGF
;
A
#
# COMPACT_ATOMS: atom_id res chain seq x y z
N LEU A 1 -13.10 -15.61 -2.42
CA LEU A 1 -14.48 -15.39 -1.95
C LEU A 1 -15.51 -16.30 -2.64
N VAL A 2 -15.52 -16.43 -4.00
CA VAL A 2 -16.43 -17.36 -4.70
C VAL A 2 -16.02 -18.81 -4.45
N ASN A 3 -14.73 -19.12 -4.52
CA ASN A 3 -14.21 -20.48 -4.27
C ASN A 3 -14.30 -20.94 -2.81
N GLU A 4 -14.37 -20.02 -1.85
CA GLU A 4 -14.56 -20.33 -0.42
C GLU A 4 -16.00 -20.73 -0.08
N LYS A 5 -16.98 -20.21 -0.83
CA LYS A 5 -18.41 -20.53 -0.66
C LYS A 5 -18.92 -21.60 -1.60
N PHE A 6 -18.24 -21.83 -2.74
CA PHE A 6 -18.63 -22.76 -3.80
C PHE A 6 -17.44 -23.60 -4.26
N SER A 7 -17.68 -24.84 -4.71
CA SER A 7 -16.59 -25.68 -5.25
C SER A 7 -15.91 -25.05 -6.47
N TYR A 8 -14.63 -25.35 -6.72
CA TYR A 8 -13.85 -24.89 -7.87
C TYR A 8 -14.61 -25.01 -9.21
N LYS A 9 -15.34 -26.13 -9.40
CA LYS A 9 -16.12 -26.38 -10.61
C LYS A 9 -17.24 -25.34 -10.83
N LYS A 10 -17.90 -24.88 -9.76
CA LYS A 10 -18.92 -23.81 -9.84
C LYS A 10 -18.31 -22.44 -10.08
N GLY A 11 -17.10 -22.20 -9.56
CA GLY A 11 -16.35 -20.98 -9.85
C GLY A 11 -16.00 -20.84 -11.33
N ASP A 12 -15.53 -21.92 -11.96
CA ASP A 12 -15.21 -21.94 -13.38
C ASP A 12 -16.45 -21.79 -14.26
N GLU A 13 -17.57 -22.44 -13.93
CA GLU A 13 -18.84 -22.27 -14.62
C GLU A 13 -19.34 -20.82 -14.54
N PHE A 14 -19.15 -20.19 -13.41
CA PHE A 14 -19.49 -18.78 -13.21
C PHE A 14 -18.63 -17.85 -14.07
N LEU A 15 -17.31 -18.05 -14.10
CA LEU A 15 -16.41 -17.26 -14.93
C LEU A 15 -16.72 -17.45 -16.43
N TYR A 16 -17.12 -18.65 -16.83
CA TYR A 16 -17.60 -18.90 -18.18
C TYR A 16 -18.89 -18.13 -18.51
N ASN A 17 -19.82 -18.02 -17.56
CA ASN A 17 -21.04 -17.24 -17.72
C ASN A 17 -20.75 -15.75 -17.84
N ILE A 18 -19.77 -15.22 -17.06
CA ILE A 18 -19.31 -13.83 -17.21
C ILE A 18 -18.75 -13.61 -18.62
N ALA A 19 -17.89 -14.49 -19.13
CA ALA A 19 -17.32 -14.35 -20.46
C ALA A 19 -18.41 -14.30 -21.55
N ARG A 20 -19.39 -15.18 -21.48
CA ARG A 20 -20.53 -15.19 -22.42
C ARG A 20 -21.36 -13.92 -22.34
N GLU A 21 -21.58 -13.42 -21.14
CA GLU A 21 -22.34 -12.19 -20.93
C GLU A 21 -21.60 -10.98 -21.51
N LEU A 22 -20.27 -10.91 -21.32
CA LEU A 22 -19.43 -9.86 -21.94
C LEU A 22 -19.52 -9.88 -23.48
N ASP A 23 -19.49 -11.05 -24.10
CA ASP A 23 -19.67 -11.19 -25.55
C ASP A 23 -21.07 -10.72 -26.01
N HIS A 24 -22.10 -10.94 -25.18
CA HIS A 24 -23.46 -10.49 -25.48
C HIS A 24 -23.63 -8.98 -25.35
N ILE A 25 -23.09 -8.40 -24.26
CA ILE A 25 -23.18 -6.94 -23.96
C ILE A 25 -22.37 -6.12 -24.96
N LEU A 26 -21.26 -6.67 -25.43
CA LEU A 26 -20.29 -5.99 -26.30
C LEU A 26 -20.12 -6.73 -27.64
N PRO A 27 -21.09 -6.68 -28.53
CA PRO A 27 -20.98 -7.33 -29.84
C PRO A 27 -19.76 -6.82 -30.63
N GLY A 28 -18.92 -7.75 -31.13
CA GLY A 28 -17.70 -7.44 -31.85
C GLY A 28 -16.46 -7.17 -31.01
N ALA A 29 -16.59 -7.13 -29.70
CA ALA A 29 -15.44 -7.14 -28.79
C ALA A 29 -14.83 -8.55 -28.71
N LYS A 30 -13.58 -8.62 -28.20
CA LYS A 30 -12.94 -9.89 -27.87
C LYS A 30 -12.64 -9.90 -26.38
N ALA A 31 -13.29 -10.82 -25.64
CA ALA A 31 -13.04 -11.03 -24.24
C ALA A 31 -11.97 -12.12 -24.04
N PHE A 32 -11.02 -11.84 -23.18
CA PHE A 32 -9.95 -12.75 -22.79
C PHE A 32 -9.95 -12.91 -21.26
N ARG A 33 -9.83 -14.14 -20.78
CA ARG A 33 -9.55 -14.35 -19.35
C ARG A 33 -8.10 -14.02 -19.08
N PHE A 34 -7.89 -13.03 -18.21
CA PHE A 34 -6.58 -12.54 -17.81
C PHE A 34 -6.40 -12.79 -16.31
N GLY A 35 -5.70 -13.87 -15.94
CA GLY A 35 -5.56 -14.26 -14.55
C GLY A 35 -6.72 -15.08 -13.98
N ASN A 36 -6.85 -15.09 -12.64
CA ASN A 36 -7.80 -15.97 -11.94
C ASN A 36 -9.26 -15.52 -12.07
N VAL A 37 -9.53 -14.22 -11.88
CA VAL A 37 -10.87 -13.62 -11.87
C VAL A 37 -10.92 -12.31 -12.67
N GLU A 38 -9.99 -12.12 -13.58
CA GLU A 38 -9.83 -10.91 -14.37
C GLU A 38 -10.14 -11.20 -15.83
N PHE A 39 -10.79 -10.23 -16.48
CA PHE A 39 -11.12 -10.26 -17.90
C PHE A 39 -10.56 -9.00 -18.57
N ALA A 40 -9.88 -9.19 -19.69
CA ALA A 40 -9.51 -8.14 -20.62
C ALA A 40 -10.45 -8.15 -21.82
N VAL A 41 -10.99 -7.01 -22.17
CA VAL A 41 -11.90 -6.86 -23.31
C VAL A 41 -11.26 -5.90 -24.31
N LEU A 42 -11.05 -6.39 -25.52
CA LEU A 42 -10.54 -5.59 -26.63
C LEU A 42 -11.72 -5.12 -27.50
N LEU A 43 -11.90 -3.81 -27.58
CA LEU A 43 -12.87 -3.14 -28.44
C LEU A 43 -12.12 -2.53 -29.64
N PRO A 44 -12.17 -3.15 -30.83
CA PRO A 44 -11.50 -2.58 -32.00
C PRO A 44 -12.25 -1.32 -32.47
N TYR A 45 -11.49 -0.29 -32.82
CA TYR A 45 -11.98 0.97 -33.41
C TYR A 45 -12.98 1.77 -32.56
N ALA A 46 -12.98 1.59 -31.23
CA ALA A 46 -13.88 2.31 -30.35
C ALA A 46 -13.48 3.78 -30.24
N THR A 47 -14.46 4.65 -30.36
CA THR A 47 -14.35 6.06 -29.94
C THR A 47 -14.40 6.17 -28.42
N GLU A 48 -14.10 7.34 -27.88
CA GLU A 48 -14.19 7.59 -26.43
C GLU A 48 -15.63 7.47 -25.92
N GLU A 49 -16.60 7.91 -26.72
CA GLU A 49 -18.03 7.79 -26.42
C GLU A 49 -18.48 6.33 -26.41
N GLU A 50 -18.05 5.53 -27.39
CA GLU A 50 -18.34 4.11 -27.47
C GLU A 50 -17.69 3.32 -26.31
N SER A 51 -16.46 3.66 -25.95
CA SER A 51 -15.79 3.08 -24.79
C SER A 51 -16.57 3.41 -23.48
N THR A 52 -16.96 4.67 -23.32
CA THR A 52 -17.76 5.10 -22.16
C THR A 52 -19.11 4.38 -22.09
N GLY A 53 -19.81 4.28 -23.20
CA GLY A 53 -21.07 3.55 -23.30
C GLY A 53 -20.91 2.05 -23.02
N SER A 54 -19.81 1.47 -23.47
CA SER A 54 -19.49 0.05 -23.23
C SER A 54 -19.20 -0.22 -21.75
N LEU A 55 -18.37 0.59 -21.13
CA LEU A 55 -18.09 0.50 -19.69
C LEU A 55 -19.36 0.64 -18.86
N LYS A 56 -20.22 1.61 -19.20
CA LYS A 56 -21.49 1.80 -18.49
C LYS A 56 -22.38 0.56 -18.59
N ARG A 57 -22.55 -0.03 -19.77
CA ARG A 57 -23.33 -1.27 -19.94
C ARG A 57 -22.78 -2.42 -19.10
N ILE A 58 -21.46 -2.57 -19.05
CA ILE A 58 -20.85 -3.60 -18.20
C ILE A 58 -21.10 -3.32 -16.72
N GLN A 59 -20.91 -2.08 -16.27
CA GLN A 59 -21.17 -1.71 -14.86
C GLN A 59 -22.62 -1.98 -14.47
N GLU A 60 -23.59 -1.52 -15.28
CA GLU A 60 -25.02 -1.76 -15.04
C GLU A 60 -25.33 -3.27 -14.92
N ARG A 61 -24.71 -4.09 -15.76
CA ARG A 61 -24.89 -5.55 -15.68
C ARG A 61 -24.30 -6.15 -14.39
N PHE A 62 -23.17 -5.62 -13.89
CA PHE A 62 -22.57 -6.10 -12.66
C PHE A 62 -23.29 -5.59 -11.40
N GLU A 63 -24.08 -4.54 -11.48
CA GLU A 63 -25.01 -4.12 -10.44
C GLU A 63 -26.24 -5.03 -10.32
N GLU A 64 -26.55 -5.79 -11.36
CA GLU A 64 -27.62 -6.77 -11.33
C GLU A 64 -27.20 -8.06 -10.63
N ARG A 65 -28.22 -8.85 -10.24
CA ARG A 65 -28.00 -10.16 -9.63
C ARG A 65 -27.48 -11.17 -10.65
N TRP A 66 -26.44 -11.90 -10.26
CA TRP A 66 -25.86 -12.99 -11.04
C TRP A 66 -26.38 -14.32 -10.52
N GLU A 67 -26.81 -15.22 -11.42
CA GLU A 67 -27.23 -16.56 -11.07
C GLU A 67 -26.05 -17.53 -11.04
N LEU A 68 -25.86 -18.20 -9.90
CA LEU A 68 -24.82 -19.19 -9.61
C LEU A 68 -25.50 -20.56 -9.38
N GLY A 69 -26.07 -21.14 -10.43
CA GLY A 69 -26.94 -22.31 -10.31
C GLY A 69 -28.27 -21.96 -9.61
N ALA A 70 -28.54 -22.56 -8.45
CA ALA A 70 -29.73 -22.28 -7.67
C ALA A 70 -29.62 -21.05 -6.74
N VAL A 71 -28.47 -20.41 -6.67
CA VAL A 71 -28.17 -19.27 -5.76
C VAL A 71 -27.77 -18.06 -6.56
N GLY A 72 -28.48 -16.95 -6.36
CA GLY A 72 -28.10 -15.67 -6.95
C GLY A 72 -27.27 -14.82 -5.99
N SER A 73 -26.27 -14.09 -6.51
CA SER A 73 -25.41 -13.21 -5.72
C SER A 73 -25.14 -11.90 -6.48
N TYR A 74 -24.87 -10.85 -5.72
CA TYR A 74 -24.30 -9.60 -6.25
C TYR A 74 -22.78 -9.72 -6.23
N ILE A 75 -22.13 -9.16 -7.26
CA ILE A 75 -20.69 -9.25 -7.44
C ILE A 75 -20.13 -7.86 -7.46
N GLN A 76 -19.18 -7.61 -6.61
CA GLN A 76 -18.38 -6.41 -6.69
C GLN A 76 -17.32 -6.58 -7.76
N ALA A 77 -17.35 -5.72 -8.78
CA ALA A 77 -16.37 -5.69 -9.85
C ALA A 77 -15.71 -4.32 -9.94
N TYR A 78 -14.50 -4.30 -10.50
CA TYR A 78 -13.73 -3.08 -10.70
C TYR A 78 -13.35 -2.97 -12.16
N PHE A 79 -13.36 -1.75 -12.67
CA PHE A 79 -13.23 -1.48 -14.10
C PHE A 79 -12.17 -0.44 -14.39
N THR A 80 -11.46 -0.64 -15.47
CA THR A 80 -10.58 0.37 -16.06
C THR A 80 -10.57 0.23 -17.57
N ASP A 81 -10.26 1.29 -18.28
CA ASP A 81 -10.05 1.25 -19.73
C ASP A 81 -8.80 2.05 -20.13
N VAL A 82 -8.23 1.67 -21.26
CA VAL A 82 -7.14 2.39 -21.92
C VAL A 82 -7.52 2.54 -23.39
N ILE A 83 -7.54 3.78 -23.89
CA ILE A 83 -7.74 4.04 -25.32
C ILE A 83 -6.39 4.14 -26.01
N TYR A 84 -6.07 3.16 -26.85
CA TYR A 84 -4.86 3.15 -27.66
C TYR A 84 -5.11 3.79 -29.03
N ARG A 85 -4.39 4.86 -29.33
CA ARG A 85 -4.50 5.62 -30.59
C ARG A 85 -3.16 5.70 -31.34
N GLY A 86 -2.35 4.63 -31.25
CA GLY A 86 -1.03 4.61 -31.90
C GLY A 86 0.06 5.31 -31.08
N GLN A 87 -0.13 5.48 -29.76
CA GLN A 87 0.95 5.91 -28.87
C GLN A 87 2.11 4.91 -28.91
N GLU A 88 3.32 5.36 -28.60
CA GLU A 88 4.51 4.53 -28.52
C GLU A 88 4.50 3.61 -27.26
N TRP A 89 3.38 2.96 -27.00
CA TRP A 89 3.24 2.01 -25.91
C TRP A 89 3.32 0.59 -26.42
N ASN A 90 4.12 -0.23 -25.77
CA ASN A 90 4.12 -1.65 -26.03
C ASN A 90 3.03 -2.37 -25.23
N ALA A 91 2.78 -3.64 -25.54
CA ALA A 91 1.73 -4.42 -24.86
C ALA A 91 1.93 -4.53 -23.34
N THR A 92 3.17 -4.65 -22.87
CA THR A 92 3.50 -4.71 -21.44
C THR A 92 3.10 -3.42 -20.72
N GLN A 93 3.38 -2.26 -21.32
CA GLN A 93 2.98 -0.97 -20.74
C GLN A 93 1.45 -0.82 -20.68
N ILE A 94 0.73 -1.25 -21.72
CA ILE A 94 -0.75 -1.21 -21.72
C ILE A 94 -1.30 -2.08 -20.58
N ILE A 95 -0.73 -3.28 -20.37
CA ILE A 95 -1.12 -4.17 -19.27
C ILE A 95 -0.82 -3.52 -17.92
N GLU A 96 0.37 -2.96 -17.72
CA GLU A 96 0.72 -2.24 -16.49
C GLU A 96 -0.24 -1.08 -16.19
N TYR A 97 -0.69 -0.36 -17.22
CA TYR A 97 -1.67 0.73 -17.07
C TYR A 97 -3.05 0.21 -16.66
N LEU A 98 -3.49 -0.91 -17.25
CA LEU A 98 -4.75 -1.55 -16.87
C LEU A 98 -4.71 -2.09 -15.44
N GLU A 99 -3.66 -2.82 -15.04
CA GLU A 99 -3.48 -3.33 -13.68
C GLU A 99 -3.47 -2.19 -12.65
N SER A 100 -2.75 -1.11 -12.97
CA SER A 100 -2.71 0.08 -12.13
C SER A 100 -4.08 0.77 -12.06
N GLY A 101 -4.78 0.87 -13.19
CA GLY A 101 -6.14 1.41 -13.25
C GLY A 101 -7.10 0.64 -12.34
N ILE A 102 -7.03 -0.70 -12.33
CA ILE A 102 -7.81 -1.56 -11.42
C ILE A 102 -7.44 -1.31 -9.95
N HIS A 103 -6.16 -1.14 -9.64
CA HIS A 103 -5.73 -0.81 -8.27
C HIS A 103 -6.37 0.49 -7.77
N TYR A 104 -6.41 1.52 -8.59
CA TYR A 104 -7.06 2.79 -8.24
C TYR A 104 -8.59 2.68 -8.25
N ALA A 105 -9.18 1.91 -9.17
CA ALA A 105 -10.62 1.69 -9.23
C ALA A 105 -11.18 1.09 -7.92
N LYS A 106 -10.41 0.26 -7.22
CA LYS A 106 -10.78 -0.28 -5.89
C LYS A 106 -10.96 0.79 -4.82
N LYS A 107 -10.39 1.97 -5.01
CA LYS A 107 -10.44 3.12 -4.07
C LYS A 107 -11.46 4.17 -4.50
N GLU A 108 -12.03 4.05 -5.72
CA GLU A 108 -12.99 5.01 -6.27
C GLU A 108 -14.44 4.59 -5.97
N PRO A 109 -15.32 5.54 -5.68
CA PRO A 109 -16.75 5.29 -5.64
C PRO A 109 -17.25 4.76 -6.99
N GLY A 110 -17.97 3.62 -6.98
CA GLY A 110 -18.46 2.96 -8.20
C GLY A 110 -17.45 2.03 -8.89
N GLY A 111 -16.21 1.92 -8.36
CA GLY A 111 -15.26 0.91 -8.82
C GLY A 111 -14.75 1.09 -10.25
N LEU A 112 -14.79 2.31 -10.80
CA LEU A 112 -14.28 2.62 -12.14
C LEU A 112 -13.17 3.66 -12.09
N ARG A 113 -12.04 3.36 -12.71
CA ARG A 113 -10.97 4.32 -12.98
C ARG A 113 -10.57 4.27 -14.44
N ARG A 114 -10.76 5.36 -15.15
CA ARG A 114 -10.30 5.50 -16.53
C ARG A 114 -8.83 5.89 -16.57
N PHE A 115 -8.10 5.34 -17.55
CA PHE A 115 -6.73 5.78 -17.79
C PHE A 115 -6.73 7.18 -18.40
N ASP A 116 -6.06 8.09 -17.74
CA ASP A 116 -5.86 9.47 -18.18
C ASP A 116 -4.40 9.91 -17.92
N ILE A 117 -4.06 11.13 -18.36
CA ILE A 117 -2.72 11.68 -18.16
C ILE A 117 -2.37 11.83 -16.69
N LYS A 118 -3.37 12.09 -15.83
CA LYS A 118 -3.14 12.22 -14.38
C LYS A 118 -2.77 10.88 -13.75
N LEU A 119 -3.42 9.80 -14.17
CA LEU A 119 -3.05 8.46 -13.73
C LEU A 119 -1.64 8.11 -14.18
N LEU A 120 -1.26 8.43 -15.42
CA LEU A 120 0.10 8.23 -15.92
C LEU A 120 1.14 9.01 -15.08
N GLU A 121 0.86 10.27 -14.77
CA GLU A 121 1.72 11.09 -13.89
C GLU A 121 1.86 10.48 -12.50
N GLN A 122 0.76 10.01 -11.90
CA GLN A 122 0.76 9.31 -10.60
C GLN A 122 1.61 8.04 -10.65
N LEU A 123 1.49 7.22 -11.70
CA LEU A 123 2.28 6.00 -11.87
C LEU A 123 3.78 6.30 -12.03
N ASN A 124 4.12 7.29 -12.85
CA ASN A 124 5.50 7.73 -13.03
C ASN A 124 6.08 8.28 -11.71
N ARG A 125 5.31 9.08 -10.98
CA ARG A 125 5.69 9.58 -9.65
C ARG A 125 5.95 8.44 -8.69
N ARG A 126 5.04 7.45 -8.64
CA ARG A 126 5.18 6.25 -7.80
C ARG A 126 6.45 5.46 -8.14
N LYS A 127 6.70 5.18 -9.44
CA LYS A 127 7.91 4.48 -9.90
C LYS A 127 9.18 5.26 -9.50
N ARG A 128 9.17 6.58 -9.68
CA ARG A 128 10.29 7.46 -9.29
C ARG A 128 10.55 7.40 -7.78
N ILE A 129 9.51 7.45 -6.95
CA ILE A 129 9.66 7.38 -5.48
C ILE A 129 10.22 6.02 -5.05
N LEU A 130 9.78 4.91 -5.65
CA LEU A 130 10.33 3.57 -5.38
C LEU A 130 11.82 3.50 -5.69
N ASP A 131 12.24 3.95 -6.87
CA ASP A 131 13.65 3.97 -7.29
C ASP A 131 14.50 4.84 -6.35
N ILE A 132 13.97 6.01 -5.94
CA ILE A 132 14.62 6.88 -4.95
C ILE A 132 14.75 6.16 -3.60
N MET A 133 13.71 5.49 -3.11
CA MET A 133 13.73 4.75 -1.83
C MET A 133 14.77 3.64 -1.85
N GLU A 134 14.72 2.74 -2.85
CA GLU A 134 15.66 1.63 -2.99
C GLU A 134 17.11 2.11 -3.07
N THR A 135 17.35 3.17 -3.86
CA THR A 135 18.68 3.79 -3.97
C THR A 135 19.12 4.40 -2.65
N SER A 136 18.20 5.09 -1.94
CA SER A 136 18.51 5.75 -0.68
C SER A 136 18.75 4.73 0.45
N ILE A 137 18.07 3.58 0.46
CA ILE A 137 18.35 2.49 1.38
C ILE A 137 19.78 1.95 1.14
N ARG A 138 20.10 1.58 -0.11
CA ARG A 138 21.43 1.05 -0.47
C ARG A 138 22.58 2.01 -0.14
N GLN A 139 22.35 3.30 -0.29
CA GLN A 139 23.36 4.36 -0.10
C GLN A 139 23.29 5.02 1.27
N ARG A 140 22.40 4.61 2.15
CA ARG A 140 22.13 5.23 3.47
C ARG A 140 21.93 6.76 3.36
N ARG A 141 21.11 7.19 2.39
CA ARG A 141 20.83 8.63 2.13
C ARG A 141 19.63 9.17 2.87
N PHE A 142 18.84 8.32 3.55
CA PHE A 142 17.78 8.79 4.42
C PHE A 142 18.35 9.64 5.55
N LYS A 143 17.55 10.62 5.99
CA LYS A 143 17.86 11.42 7.16
C LYS A 143 16.74 11.25 8.18
N VAL A 144 17.11 11.17 9.43
CA VAL A 144 16.16 11.23 10.54
C VAL A 144 16.18 12.64 11.10
N TRP A 145 15.00 13.25 11.16
CA TRP A 145 14.80 14.51 11.83
C TRP A 145 14.17 14.23 13.19
N TYR A 146 14.47 15.09 14.15
CA TYR A 146 13.99 14.93 15.50
C TYR A 146 13.13 16.11 15.88
N GLN A 147 11.84 15.85 16.11
CA GLN A 147 10.90 16.85 16.58
C GLN A 147 10.93 16.86 18.11
N PRO A 148 11.41 17.95 18.76
CA PRO A 148 11.53 17.98 20.20
C PRO A 148 10.17 18.04 20.87
N VAL A 149 10.01 17.30 21.97
CA VAL A 149 8.80 17.27 22.80
C VAL A 149 9.08 17.98 24.12
N PHE A 150 8.27 18.98 24.42
CA PHE A 150 8.40 19.78 25.64
C PHE A 150 7.65 19.12 26.80
N ASN A 151 8.36 18.87 27.89
CA ASN A 151 7.78 18.29 29.11
C ASN A 151 7.32 19.42 30.05
N LEU A 152 6.01 19.56 30.19
CA LEU A 152 5.37 20.59 31.03
C LEU A 152 5.69 20.46 32.50
N LYS A 153 5.98 19.24 33.01
CA LYS A 153 6.30 19.01 34.43
C LYS A 153 7.72 19.45 34.78
N THR A 154 8.66 19.17 33.88
CA THR A 154 10.09 19.50 34.09
C THR A 154 10.49 20.82 33.47
N ASN A 155 9.60 21.46 32.69
CA ASN A 155 9.79 22.71 31.95
C ASN A 155 11.04 22.68 31.04
N ARG A 156 11.26 21.54 30.34
CA ARG A 156 12.39 21.37 29.44
C ARG A 156 12.01 20.48 28.23
N PHE A 157 12.79 20.56 27.15
CA PHE A 157 12.76 19.56 26.12
C PHE A 157 13.56 18.34 26.59
N SER A 158 12.88 17.21 26.81
CA SER A 158 13.51 16.01 27.34
C SER A 158 13.31 14.77 26.46
N SER A 159 12.49 14.87 25.44
CA SER A 159 12.25 13.79 24.47
C SER A 159 12.09 14.35 23.06
N ALA A 160 12.12 13.48 22.07
CA ALA A 160 11.89 13.84 20.69
C ALA A 160 11.19 12.70 19.93
N GLU A 161 10.50 13.03 18.86
CA GLU A 161 9.99 12.08 17.88
C GLU A 161 10.93 12.00 16.68
N ALA A 162 11.31 10.78 16.31
CA ALA A 162 12.14 10.53 15.14
C ALA A 162 11.28 10.44 13.89
N LEU A 163 11.56 11.30 12.94
CA LEU A 163 10.78 11.46 11.71
C LEU A 163 11.66 11.25 10.49
N LEU A 164 11.40 10.17 9.76
CA LEU A 164 12.14 9.85 8.55
C LEU A 164 11.92 10.90 7.46
N ARG A 165 12.99 11.26 6.76
CA ARG A 165 12.98 12.23 5.67
C ARG A 165 13.67 11.65 4.45
N LEU A 166 12.99 11.76 3.31
CA LEU A 166 13.49 11.37 2.00
C LEU A 166 13.61 12.61 1.12
N ARG A 167 14.70 12.67 0.35
CA ARG A 167 14.88 13.67 -0.71
C ARG A 167 15.04 12.98 -2.05
N ASP A 168 14.52 13.61 -3.09
CA ASP A 168 14.71 13.11 -4.44
C ASP A 168 16.12 13.43 -4.98
N TYR A 169 16.36 13.05 -6.25
CA TYR A 169 17.68 13.26 -6.90
C TYR A 169 18.05 14.74 -7.09
N ASP A 170 17.04 15.60 -7.13
CA ASP A 170 17.21 17.06 -7.25
C ASP A 170 17.39 17.73 -5.86
N GLY A 171 17.28 16.94 -4.78
CA GLY A 171 17.39 17.40 -3.40
C GLY A 171 16.07 17.89 -2.81
N GLU A 172 14.97 17.80 -3.55
CA GLU A 172 13.65 18.21 -3.09
C GLU A 172 13.06 17.19 -2.11
N PRO A 173 12.30 17.65 -1.09
CA PRO A 173 11.70 16.74 -0.12
C PRO A 173 10.58 15.91 -0.75
N VAL A 174 10.60 14.60 -0.51
CA VAL A 174 9.48 13.70 -0.80
C VAL A 174 8.62 13.59 0.44
N SER A 175 7.30 13.79 0.27
CA SER A 175 6.37 13.77 1.41
C SER A 175 6.31 12.37 2.06
N PRO A 176 6.34 12.25 3.40
CA PRO A 176 6.08 10.99 4.09
C PRO A 176 4.74 10.37 3.71
N SER A 177 3.71 11.17 3.46
CA SER A 177 2.40 10.69 3.00
C SER A 177 2.42 10.03 1.61
N GLU A 178 3.47 10.26 0.81
CA GLU A 178 3.66 9.59 -0.48
C GLU A 178 4.50 8.32 -0.33
N PHE A 179 5.65 8.38 0.37
CA PHE A 179 6.59 7.27 0.37
C PHE A 179 6.33 6.22 1.47
N ILE A 180 5.77 6.58 2.64
CA ILE A 180 5.49 5.60 3.70
C ILE A 180 4.46 4.54 3.26
N PRO A 181 3.27 4.90 2.71
CA PRO A 181 2.33 3.90 2.21
C PRO A 181 2.93 3.01 1.11
N LEU A 182 3.80 3.59 0.27
CA LEU A 182 4.47 2.85 -0.78
C LEU A 182 5.52 1.88 -0.23
N ALA A 183 6.25 2.28 0.81
CA ALA A 183 7.18 1.42 1.51
C ALA A 183 6.48 0.24 2.21
N GLU A 184 5.30 0.49 2.80
CA GLU A 184 4.45 -0.56 3.38
C GLU A 184 3.98 -1.55 2.31
N GLU A 185 3.44 -1.06 1.19
CA GLU A 185 2.96 -1.92 0.10
C GLU A 185 4.07 -2.79 -0.53
N THR A 186 5.31 -2.34 -0.50
CA THR A 186 6.47 -3.02 -1.13
C THR A 186 7.37 -3.77 -0.15
N GLY A 187 7.09 -3.67 1.16
CA GLY A 187 7.93 -4.27 2.21
C GLY A 187 9.22 -3.50 2.52
N LEU A 188 9.50 -2.38 1.83
CA LEU A 188 10.68 -1.54 2.10
C LEU A 188 10.60 -0.84 3.46
N ILE A 189 9.42 -0.83 4.08
CA ILE A 189 9.21 -0.21 5.40
C ILE A 189 10.09 -0.86 6.47
N ASP A 190 10.39 -2.14 6.38
CA ASP A 190 11.24 -2.85 7.32
C ASP A 190 12.66 -2.28 7.30
N ASP A 191 13.26 -2.18 6.11
CA ASP A 191 14.60 -1.63 5.96
C ASP A 191 14.68 -0.18 6.46
N LEU A 192 13.65 0.62 6.17
CA LEU A 192 13.57 2.02 6.61
C LEU A 192 13.50 2.12 8.13
N SER A 193 12.72 1.30 8.79
CA SER A 193 12.58 1.35 10.24
C SER A 193 13.85 0.91 10.96
N TRP A 194 14.58 -0.08 10.40
CA TRP A 194 15.88 -0.46 10.94
C TRP A 194 16.91 0.66 10.81
N ILE A 195 16.92 1.40 9.71
CA ILE A 195 17.77 2.59 9.55
C ILE A 195 17.45 3.62 10.63
N VAL A 196 16.15 3.90 10.88
CA VAL A 196 15.71 4.84 11.91
C VAL A 196 16.11 4.35 13.29
N LEU A 197 15.89 3.08 13.63
CA LEU A 197 16.23 2.51 14.93
C LEU A 197 17.74 2.60 15.19
N GLU A 198 18.60 2.22 14.25
CA GLU A 198 20.05 2.32 14.39
C GLU A 198 20.51 3.76 14.62
N GLU A 199 19.94 4.73 13.90
CA GLU A 199 20.29 6.14 14.03
C GLU A 199 19.81 6.70 15.39
N VAL A 200 18.58 6.36 15.79
CA VAL A 200 18.02 6.77 17.11
C VAL A 200 18.83 6.19 18.26
N CYS A 201 19.16 4.90 18.25
CA CYS A 201 19.99 4.28 19.29
C CYS A 201 21.37 4.92 19.37
N THR A 202 21.98 5.22 18.21
CA THR A 202 23.28 5.91 18.15
C THR A 202 23.20 7.29 18.77
N LEU A 203 22.17 8.08 18.43
CA LEU A 203 21.99 9.44 18.98
C LEU A 203 21.72 9.41 20.49
N LEU A 204 20.82 8.53 20.95
CA LEU A 204 20.53 8.35 22.39
C LEU A 204 21.81 7.99 23.17
N GLY A 205 22.62 7.09 22.62
CA GLY A 205 23.91 6.73 23.22
C GLY A 205 24.86 7.90 23.37
N GLN A 206 24.85 8.84 22.42
CA GLN A 206 25.68 10.06 22.47
C GLN A 206 25.12 11.17 23.36
N MET A 207 23.80 11.18 23.59
CA MET A 207 23.10 12.28 24.28
C MET A 207 22.44 11.84 25.59
N ARG A 208 22.94 10.79 26.25
CA ARG A 208 22.36 10.16 27.45
C ARG A 208 21.96 11.13 28.55
N ASP A 209 22.75 12.17 28.77
CA ASP A 209 22.54 13.16 29.83
C ASP A 209 21.64 14.33 29.42
N LYS A 210 21.20 14.37 28.17
CA LYS A 210 20.45 15.50 27.59
C LYS A 210 19.03 15.13 27.15
N ILE A 211 18.81 13.89 26.73
CA ILE A 211 17.53 13.40 26.20
C ILE A 211 17.13 12.16 26.98
N ASP A 212 15.92 12.18 27.54
CA ASP A 212 15.38 11.07 28.33
C ASP A 212 14.93 9.90 27.42
N SER A 213 14.28 10.22 26.29
CA SER A 213 13.78 9.20 25.33
C SER A 213 13.56 9.77 23.95
N ILE A 214 13.57 8.88 22.93
CA ILE A 214 13.14 9.20 21.57
C ILE A 214 12.05 8.21 21.16
N SER A 215 10.97 8.70 20.52
CA SER A 215 9.94 7.86 19.92
C SER A 215 10.20 7.58 18.46
N ILE A 216 9.86 6.35 18.02
CA ILE A 216 9.88 5.90 16.63
C ILE A 216 8.50 5.40 16.24
N ASN A 217 8.12 5.63 14.98
CA ASN A 217 6.91 5.08 14.40
C ASN A 217 7.16 3.68 13.83
N LEU A 218 6.32 2.70 14.17
CA LEU A 218 6.32 1.37 13.57
C LEU A 218 5.00 1.11 12.83
N SER A 219 5.09 0.41 11.70
CA SER A 219 3.93 -0.01 10.91
C SER A 219 3.37 -1.36 11.40
N MET A 220 2.12 -1.66 11.02
CA MET A 220 1.46 -2.91 11.38
C MET A 220 2.26 -4.16 10.98
N GLN A 221 2.85 -4.15 9.78
CA GLN A 221 3.60 -5.29 9.25
C GLN A 221 4.78 -5.69 10.15
N GLN A 222 5.39 -4.70 10.80
CA GLN A 222 6.54 -4.95 11.69
C GLN A 222 6.14 -5.65 12.99
N PHE A 223 4.91 -5.42 13.46
CA PHE A 223 4.39 -6.13 14.64
C PHE A 223 4.09 -7.61 14.35
N GLU A 224 3.99 -8.03 13.09
CA GLU A 224 3.87 -9.44 12.69
C GLU A 224 5.21 -10.20 12.80
N ASP A 225 6.33 -9.48 12.83
CA ASP A 225 7.67 -10.09 13.02
C ASP A 225 7.89 -10.44 14.49
N ARG A 226 7.83 -11.74 14.82
CA ARG A 226 8.09 -12.25 16.17
C ARG A 226 9.50 -11.95 16.69
N SER A 227 10.43 -11.59 15.83
CA SER A 227 11.79 -11.22 16.22
C SER A 227 11.95 -9.73 16.53
N LEU A 228 10.90 -8.91 16.35
CA LEU A 228 10.94 -7.46 16.51
C LEU A 228 11.54 -7.03 17.85
N CYS A 229 10.98 -7.49 18.98
CA CYS A 229 11.47 -7.16 20.32
C CYS A 229 12.94 -7.54 20.52
N ALA A 230 13.31 -8.76 20.13
CA ALA A 230 14.69 -9.23 20.25
C ALA A 230 15.68 -8.37 19.47
N ARG A 231 15.32 -7.97 18.25
CA ARG A 231 16.15 -7.10 17.40
C ARG A 231 16.26 -5.68 17.97
N ILE A 232 15.18 -5.14 18.51
CA ILE A 232 15.22 -3.82 19.19
C ILE A 232 16.14 -3.90 20.41
N HIS A 233 16.01 -4.91 21.26
CA HIS A 233 16.87 -5.12 22.42
C HIS A 233 18.36 -5.26 22.03
N GLU A 234 18.65 -6.00 20.94
CA GLU A 234 20.02 -6.10 20.45
C GLU A 234 20.59 -4.73 20.07
N CYS A 235 19.79 -3.89 19.38
CA CYS A 235 20.21 -2.54 18.99
C CYS A 235 20.45 -1.64 20.24
N LEU A 236 19.54 -1.66 21.21
CA LEU A 236 19.70 -0.92 22.46
C LEU A 236 20.93 -1.38 23.25
N ASN A 237 21.12 -2.69 23.39
CA ASN A 237 22.27 -3.27 24.12
C ASN A 237 23.60 -2.87 23.49
N ARG A 238 23.71 -2.87 22.15
CA ARG A 238 24.92 -2.41 21.44
C ARG A 238 25.28 -0.97 21.78
N CYS A 239 24.28 -0.13 22.03
CA CYS A 239 24.46 1.28 22.40
C CYS A 239 24.47 1.49 23.92
N GLY A 240 24.27 0.43 24.74
CA GLY A 240 24.20 0.48 26.21
C GLY A 240 23.00 1.29 26.71
N LEU A 241 21.87 1.20 26.05
CA LEU A 241 20.63 1.89 26.36
C LEU A 241 19.65 0.99 27.09
N ASN A 242 18.76 1.58 27.89
CA ASN A 242 17.63 0.89 28.49
C ASN A 242 16.39 0.98 27.59
N PRO A 243 15.47 0.01 27.65
CA PRO A 243 14.26 0.02 26.83
C PRO A 243 13.40 1.28 26.99
N ASP A 244 13.28 1.83 28.20
CA ASP A 244 12.49 3.04 28.53
C ASP A 244 12.98 4.33 27.83
N GLN A 245 14.18 4.29 27.25
CA GLN A 245 14.73 5.39 26.44
C GLN A 245 14.23 5.39 24.99
N LEU A 246 13.69 4.27 24.53
CA LEU A 246 13.04 4.15 23.23
C LEU A 246 11.54 4.00 23.44
N LYS A 247 10.76 4.87 22.80
CA LYS A 247 9.29 4.76 22.77
C LYS A 247 8.81 4.35 21.41
N ILE A 248 7.82 3.48 21.37
CA ILE A 248 7.23 2.99 20.12
C ILE A 248 5.87 3.64 19.97
N GLU A 249 5.70 4.32 18.84
CA GLU A 249 4.43 4.94 18.45
C GLU A 249 3.73 4.09 17.39
N VAL A 250 2.43 3.91 17.60
CA VAL A 250 1.55 3.16 16.71
C VAL A 250 0.51 4.11 16.16
N THR A 251 0.36 4.15 14.84
CA THR A 251 -0.62 5.04 14.23
C THR A 251 -2.05 4.55 14.45
N GLU A 252 -3.02 5.48 14.52
CA GLU A 252 -4.45 5.18 14.69
C GLU A 252 -4.99 4.17 13.64
N ARG A 253 -4.47 4.22 12.43
CA ARG A 253 -4.81 3.31 11.34
C ARG A 253 -4.53 1.84 11.66
N VAL A 254 -3.45 1.60 12.38
CA VAL A 254 -3.00 0.27 12.84
C VAL A 254 -3.96 -0.29 13.89
N LEU A 255 -4.43 0.55 14.81
CA LEU A 255 -5.36 0.15 15.88
C LEU A 255 -6.73 -0.31 15.38
N LEU A 256 -7.17 0.15 14.20
CA LEU A 256 -8.48 -0.16 13.65
C LEU A 256 -8.56 -1.51 12.90
N GLN A 257 -7.43 -2.15 12.59
CA GLN A 257 -7.43 -3.39 11.79
C GLN A 257 -7.67 -4.65 12.64
N ASP A 258 -6.99 -4.76 13.80
CA ASP A 258 -7.19 -5.86 14.77
C ASP A 258 -6.87 -5.38 16.19
N MET A 259 -7.89 -4.89 16.88
CA MET A 259 -7.76 -4.33 18.23
C MET A 259 -7.23 -5.33 19.26
N ASP A 260 -7.65 -6.61 19.16
CA ASP A 260 -7.25 -7.62 20.16
C ASP A 260 -5.80 -8.06 19.95
N TYR A 261 -5.36 -8.15 18.70
CA TYR A 261 -3.96 -8.43 18.37
C TYR A 261 -3.07 -7.29 18.84
N MET A 262 -3.41 -6.06 18.49
CA MET A 262 -2.63 -4.88 18.87
C MET A 262 -2.53 -4.70 20.38
N LYS A 263 -3.62 -4.94 21.11
CA LYS A 263 -3.59 -4.87 22.58
C LYS A 263 -2.58 -5.85 23.15
N ARG A 264 -2.55 -7.09 22.71
CA ARG A 264 -1.57 -8.09 23.16
C ARG A 264 -0.13 -7.67 22.83
N MET A 265 0.11 -7.16 21.63
CA MET A 265 1.44 -6.67 21.23
C MET A 265 1.90 -5.48 22.07
N MET A 266 1.01 -4.52 22.35
CA MET A 266 1.32 -3.39 23.24
C MET A 266 1.59 -3.85 24.68
N GLU A 267 0.86 -4.83 25.18
CA GLU A 267 1.09 -5.44 26.50
C GLU A 267 2.46 -6.15 26.54
N GLU A 268 2.81 -6.89 25.48
CA GLU A 268 4.12 -7.56 25.35
C GLU A 268 5.24 -6.52 25.32
N MET A 269 5.17 -5.50 24.47
CA MET A 269 6.18 -4.45 24.39
C MET A 269 6.32 -3.67 25.71
N THR A 270 5.20 -3.36 26.36
CA THR A 270 5.24 -2.72 27.69
C THR A 270 5.90 -3.63 28.73
N GLY A 271 5.66 -4.94 28.65
CA GLY A 271 6.33 -5.95 29.48
C GLY A 271 7.84 -6.01 29.27
N GLU A 272 8.31 -5.73 28.06
CA GLU A 272 9.73 -5.63 27.71
C GLU A 272 10.35 -4.25 28.05
N GLY A 273 9.53 -3.28 28.51
CA GLY A 273 9.97 -1.99 29.01
C GLY A 273 9.93 -0.83 28.01
N PHE A 274 9.26 -1.02 26.87
CA PHE A 274 9.08 0.02 25.84
C PHE A 274 7.88 0.93 26.11
#